data_bbad66ed37b2a9a5d5693fd761e73939
#
_entry.id   bbad66ed37b2a9a5d5693fd761e73939
#
_cell.length_a   1.000
_cell.length_b   1.000
_cell.length_c   1.000
_cell.angle_alpha   90.00
_cell.angle_beta   90.00
_cell.angle_gamma   90.00
#
_symmetry.space_group_name_H-M   'P 1'
#
loop_
_entity.id
_entity.type
_entity.pdbx_description
1 polymer ?
#
loop_
_entity_poly.entity_id
_entity_poly.type
_entity_poly.pdbx_seq_one_letter_code
_entity_poly.pdbx_strand_id
1 'polypeptide(L)'
;MKLCYVNGRFTPPEEAALPLSDLLVQRGVGVFEVIGTYGGQPLLLTPHLERLLDGAERERIRPKLSMEDMKRLVREGLARAGGDVQVKVYLV
;
A
#
# COMPACT_ATOMS: atom_id res chain seq x y z
N MET A 1 -2.98 3.82 15.82
CA MET A 1 -4.04 4.53 15.06
C MET A 1 -4.09 3.96 13.65
N LYS A 2 -5.27 3.69 13.14
CA LYS A 2 -5.41 3.26 11.75
C LYS A 2 -5.34 4.46 10.80
N LEU A 3 -4.68 4.27 9.69
CA LEU A 3 -4.42 5.34 8.74
C LEU A 3 -4.39 4.78 7.32
N CYS A 4 -4.88 5.53 6.35
CA CYS A 4 -4.83 5.17 4.94
C CYS A 4 -4.10 6.23 4.14
N TYR A 5 -3.46 5.81 3.05
CA TYR A 5 -2.89 6.69 2.04
C TYR A 5 -3.59 6.39 0.72
N VAL A 6 -4.32 7.35 0.21
CA VAL A 6 -5.10 7.19 -1.04
C VAL A 6 -5.01 8.47 -1.84
N ASN A 7 -4.72 8.34 -3.12
CA ASN A 7 -4.69 9.47 -4.06
C ASN A 7 -3.81 10.63 -3.58
N GLY A 8 -2.63 10.30 -3.08
CA GLY A 8 -1.61 11.28 -2.76
C GLY A 8 -1.70 11.89 -1.36
N ARG A 9 -2.57 11.40 -0.49
CA ARG A 9 -2.67 11.95 0.86
C ARG A 9 -3.04 10.91 1.90
N PHE A 10 -2.60 11.16 3.13
CA PHE A 10 -3.01 10.38 4.29
C PHE A 10 -4.40 10.82 4.76
N THR A 11 -5.22 9.84 5.11
CA THR A 11 -6.61 10.08 5.48
C THR A 11 -7.08 9.01 6.49
N PRO A 12 -8.08 9.30 7.32
CA PRO A 12 -8.69 8.27 8.16
C PRO A 12 -9.35 7.19 7.29
N PRO A 13 -9.41 5.93 7.76
CA PRO A 13 -10.02 4.84 6.97
C PRO A 13 -11.44 5.11 6.51
N GLU A 14 -12.24 5.78 7.32
CA GLU A 14 -13.64 6.08 6.99
C GLU A 14 -13.80 7.10 5.86
N GLU A 15 -12.73 7.83 5.54
CA GLU A 15 -12.72 8.76 4.41
C GLU A 15 -12.01 8.21 3.18
N ALA A 16 -11.37 7.04 3.31
CA ALA A 16 -10.68 6.40 2.20
C ALA A 16 -11.70 5.77 1.25
N ALA A 17 -11.58 6.07 -0.04
CA ALA A 17 -12.55 5.59 -1.03
C ALA A 17 -11.89 5.39 -2.39
N LEU A 18 -12.44 4.47 -3.17
CA LEU A 18 -12.11 4.28 -4.57
C LEU A 18 -13.36 4.57 -5.40
N PRO A 19 -13.21 5.17 -6.59
CA PRO A 19 -14.37 5.38 -7.46
C PRO A 19 -14.91 4.05 -7.96
N LEU A 20 -16.22 3.98 -8.18
CA LEU A 20 -16.85 2.77 -8.71
C LEU A 20 -16.34 2.39 -10.10
N SER A 21 -15.78 3.35 -10.84
CA SER A 21 -15.18 3.09 -12.15
C SER A 21 -13.81 2.40 -12.09
N ASP A 22 -13.21 2.29 -10.91
CA ASP A 22 -11.93 1.60 -10.77
C ASP A 22 -12.05 0.12 -11.11
N LEU A 23 -11.06 -0.42 -11.80
CA LEU A 23 -11.08 -1.82 -12.22
C LEU A 23 -11.04 -2.79 -11.05
N LEU A 24 -10.47 -2.39 -9.91
CA LEU A 24 -10.54 -3.21 -8.70
C LEU A 24 -11.98 -3.42 -8.27
N VAL A 25 -12.78 -2.36 -8.27
CA VAL A 25 -14.19 -2.41 -7.89
C VAL A 25 -15.00 -3.17 -8.93
N GLN A 26 -14.75 -2.91 -10.21
CA GLN A 26 -15.54 -3.48 -11.30
C GLN A 26 -15.21 -4.93 -11.62
N ARG A 27 -13.93 -5.30 -11.58
CA ARG A 27 -13.44 -6.59 -12.08
C ARG A 27 -12.43 -7.27 -11.17
N GLY A 28 -12.17 -6.73 -10.00
CA GLY A 28 -11.18 -7.29 -9.09
C GLY A 28 -9.75 -7.22 -9.62
N VAL A 29 -9.44 -6.28 -10.50
CA VAL A 29 -8.08 -6.12 -11.03
C VAL A 29 -7.25 -5.33 -10.05
N GLY A 30 -6.31 -6.01 -9.40
CA GLY A 30 -5.42 -5.38 -8.44
C GLY A 30 -4.49 -6.43 -7.83
N VAL A 31 -3.44 -5.94 -7.19
CA VAL A 31 -2.51 -6.79 -6.43
C VAL A 31 -2.28 -6.16 -5.07
N PHE A 32 -1.94 -6.97 -4.07
CA PHE A 32 -1.68 -6.45 -2.74
C PHE A 32 -0.64 -7.28 -1.99
N GLU A 33 -0.03 -6.65 -0.99
CA GLU A 33 0.86 -7.30 -0.03
C GLU A 33 0.43 -6.91 1.38
N VAL A 34 0.68 -7.81 2.32
CA VAL A 34 0.47 -7.57 3.74
C VAL A 34 1.81 -7.67 4.42
N ILE A 35 2.22 -6.59 5.08
CA ILE A 35 3.54 -6.45 5.68
C ILE A 35 3.37 -6.33 7.20
N GLY A 36 4.00 -7.24 7.94
CA GLY A 36 4.04 -7.14 9.40
C GLY A 36 5.03 -6.10 9.85
N THR A 37 4.86 -5.61 11.07
CA THR A 37 5.78 -4.66 11.69
C THR A 37 6.25 -5.20 13.04
N TYR A 38 7.45 -4.80 13.43
CA TYR A 38 8.01 -5.10 14.74
C TYR A 38 8.91 -3.96 15.18
N GLY A 39 8.64 -3.43 16.36
CA GLY A 39 9.40 -2.28 16.86
C GLY A 39 9.28 -1.05 15.96
N GLY A 40 8.14 -0.86 15.31
CA GLY A 40 7.91 0.26 14.41
C GLY A 40 8.57 0.10 13.03
N GLN A 41 9.18 -1.06 12.74
CA GLN A 41 9.86 -1.32 11.48
C GLN A 41 9.09 -2.33 10.63
N PRO A 42 8.96 -2.10 9.33
CA PRO A 42 8.31 -3.06 8.46
C PRO A 42 9.23 -4.26 8.21
N LEU A 43 8.68 -5.47 8.37
CA LEU A 43 9.44 -6.71 8.18
C LEU A 43 9.52 -7.06 6.70
N LEU A 44 10.74 -7.30 6.21
CA LEU A 44 11.00 -7.72 4.83
C LEU A 44 10.33 -6.77 3.81
N LEU A 45 10.44 -5.47 4.04
CA LEU A 45 9.79 -4.46 3.22
C LEU A 45 10.16 -4.60 1.73
N THR A 46 11.44 -4.65 1.42
CA THR A 46 11.90 -4.74 0.04
C THR A 46 11.42 -6.01 -0.67
N PRO A 47 11.58 -7.22 -0.10
CA PRO A 47 11.03 -8.42 -0.73
C PRO A 47 9.51 -8.37 -0.97
N HIS A 48 8.76 -7.81 -0.02
CA HIS A 48 7.31 -7.65 -0.19
C HIS A 48 6.98 -6.73 -1.35
N LEU A 49 7.65 -5.59 -1.44
CA LEU A 49 7.39 -4.63 -2.52
C LEU A 49 7.87 -5.14 -3.88
N GLU A 50 8.98 -5.89 -3.91
CA GLU A 50 9.42 -6.54 -5.14
C GLU A 50 8.37 -7.53 -5.66
N ARG A 51 7.81 -8.34 -4.79
CA ARG A 51 6.75 -9.29 -5.14
C ARG A 51 5.47 -8.57 -5.61
N LEU A 52 5.14 -7.45 -4.94
CA LEU A 52 4.00 -6.63 -5.33
C LEU A 52 4.17 -6.07 -6.74
N LEU A 53 5.36 -5.55 -7.06
CA LEU A 53 5.65 -4.98 -8.38
C LEU A 53 5.67 -6.06 -9.45
N ASP A 54 6.18 -7.26 -9.15
CA ASP A 54 6.13 -8.40 -10.08
C ASP A 54 4.68 -8.78 -10.39
N GLY A 55 3.83 -8.81 -9.37
CA GLY A 55 2.41 -9.08 -9.54
C GLY A 55 1.72 -8.01 -10.37
N ALA A 56 2.05 -6.75 -10.13
CA ALA A 56 1.51 -5.63 -10.89
C ALA A 56 1.86 -5.74 -12.37
N GLU A 57 3.11 -6.10 -12.68
CA GLU A 57 3.55 -6.29 -14.06
C GLU A 57 2.74 -7.38 -14.76
N ARG A 58 2.52 -8.52 -14.09
CA ARG A 58 1.72 -9.61 -14.64
C ARG A 58 0.27 -9.19 -14.91
N GLU A 59 -0.28 -8.35 -14.06
CA GLU A 59 -1.64 -7.82 -14.22
C GLU A 59 -1.69 -6.56 -15.09
N ARG A 60 -0.55 -6.14 -15.64
CA ARG A 60 -0.42 -4.94 -16.47
C ARG A 60 -0.84 -3.66 -15.76
N ILE A 61 -0.61 -3.62 -14.46
CA ILE A 61 -0.79 -2.42 -13.64
C ILE A 61 0.53 -1.66 -13.63
N ARG A 62 0.48 -0.37 -13.94
CA ARG A 62 1.66 0.51 -13.94
C ARG A 62 1.59 1.45 -12.74
N PRO A 63 2.31 1.16 -11.66
CA PRO A 63 2.32 2.04 -10.50
C PRO A 63 2.91 3.41 -10.86
N LYS A 64 2.35 4.46 -10.26
CA LYS A 64 2.87 5.82 -10.44
C LYS A 64 4.02 6.12 -9.48
N LEU A 65 4.24 5.28 -8.50
CA LEU A 65 5.28 5.45 -7.50
C LEU A 65 6.44 4.50 -7.76
N SER A 66 7.66 4.98 -7.52
CA SER A 66 8.85 4.15 -7.55
C SER A 66 8.93 3.27 -6.30
N MET A 67 9.82 2.27 -6.32
CA MET A 67 10.12 1.45 -5.14
C MET A 67 10.51 2.33 -3.95
N GLU A 68 11.37 3.33 -4.17
CA GLU A 68 11.83 4.21 -3.10
C GLU A 68 10.71 5.07 -2.54
N ASP A 69 9.80 5.54 -3.40
CA ASP A 69 8.62 6.28 -2.96
C ASP A 69 7.70 5.41 -2.11
N MET A 70 7.48 4.16 -2.51
CA MET A 70 6.66 3.23 -1.75
C MET A 70 7.26 2.94 -0.38
N LYS A 71 8.58 2.72 -0.31
CA LYS A 71 9.28 2.50 0.96
C LYS A 71 9.13 3.70 1.89
N ARG A 72 9.31 4.90 1.34
CA ARG A 72 9.18 6.15 2.10
C ARG A 72 7.76 6.30 2.66
N LEU A 73 6.76 6.03 1.84
CA LEU A 73 5.36 6.13 2.26
C LEU A 73 5.00 5.12 3.35
N VAL A 74 5.49 3.89 3.24
CA VAL A 74 5.27 2.88 4.28
C VAL A 74 5.87 3.35 5.60
N ARG A 75 7.11 3.84 5.57
CA ARG A 75 7.78 4.33 6.78
C ARG A 75 7.10 5.55 7.38
N GLU A 76 6.68 6.48 6.54
CA GLU A 76 5.95 7.66 6.99
C GLU A 76 4.60 7.27 7.60
N GLY A 77 3.88 6.36 6.97
CA GLY A 77 2.62 5.87 7.49
C GLY A 77 2.77 5.18 8.84
N LEU A 78 3.80 4.37 9.00
CA LEU A 78 4.09 3.71 10.28
C LEU A 78 4.43 4.73 11.37
N ALA A 79 5.21 5.75 11.06
CA ALA A 79 5.54 6.81 12.01
C ALA A 79 4.29 7.58 12.45
N ARG A 80 3.38 7.85 11.52
CA ARG A 80 2.13 8.55 11.83
C ARG A 80 1.14 7.69 12.61
N ALA A 81 1.02 6.41 12.25
CA ALA A 81 0.08 5.49 12.91
C ALA A 81 0.49 5.19 14.35
N GLY A 82 1.78 5.06 14.60
CA GLY A 82 2.32 4.66 15.90
C GLY A 82 2.10 3.19 16.20
N GLY A 83 2.98 2.60 16.99
CA GLY A 83 2.90 1.20 17.37
C GLY A 83 3.13 0.23 16.22
N ASP A 84 2.95 -1.05 16.51
CA ASP A 84 3.11 -2.10 15.51
C ASP A 84 1.76 -2.41 14.87
N VAL A 85 1.56 -1.86 13.68
CA VAL A 85 0.34 -2.06 12.89
C VAL A 85 0.66 -2.91 11.67
N GLN A 86 -0.34 -3.60 11.16
CA GLN A 86 -0.22 -4.33 9.90
C GLN A 86 -0.32 -3.34 8.74
N VAL A 87 0.60 -3.45 7.78
CA VAL A 87 0.60 -2.60 6.59
C VAL A 87 0.04 -3.41 5.42
N LYS A 88 -0.94 -2.84 4.74
CA LYS A 88 -1.47 -3.41 3.50
C LYS A 88 -1.20 -2.44 2.37
N VAL A 89 -0.59 -2.92 1.30
CA VAL A 89 -0.28 -2.12 0.12
C VAL A 89 -1.05 -2.70 -1.06
N TYR A 90 -1.86 -1.86 -1.68
CA TYR A 90 -2.64 -2.24 -2.86
C TYR A 90 -2.17 -1.44 -4.06
N LEU A 91 -2.00 -2.10 -5.20
CA LEU A 91 -1.83 -1.46 -6.50
C LEU A 91 -3.03 -1.84 -7.38
N VAL A 92 -3.71 -0.84 -7.83
CA VAL A 92 -4.95 -1.01 -8.58
C VAL A 92 -4.94 -0.23 -9.90
#